data_7c4c713edc15f2bc605baeaa411dcb73
#
_entry.id   7c4c713edc15f2bc605baeaa411dcb73
#
_cell.length_a   1.000
_cell.length_b   1.000
_cell.length_c   1.000
_cell.angle_alpha   90.00
_cell.angle_beta   90.00
_cell.angle_gamma   90.00
#
_symmetry.space_group_name_H-M   'P 1'
#
loop_
_entity.id
_entity.type
_entity.pdbx_description
1 polymer ?
#
loop_
_entity_poly.entity_id
_entity_poly.type
_entity_poly.pdbx_seq_one_letter_code
_entity_poly.pdbx_strand_id
1 'polypeptide(L)'
;MLLGDWAAADEALTQAMDSEGLTDIEIIPCYHGWLAALRGDAGAAKSTLAALPKLRASEDPSDKALISVVEAFAAAARHHPESALRHARATLAHVGTLGISSDCPRWAWPLAARTAHDLGDTAAAGELLALLDDCPPGHLAPMLKAERDLIRARLAARDGDPGAATTLAAAVSGLRELSTPYHLAHGLLDHSTHLLRTGDDQAAHAAISEAGIIAQRLGCQPLVDRAETLQPTRSRTTPT
;
A
#
# COMPACT_ATOMS: atom_id res chain seq x y z
N MET A 1 1.98 3.31 -13.35
CA MET A 1 1.90 2.62 -12.05
C MET A 1 1.33 3.54 -10.95
N LEU A 2 1.96 4.67 -10.66
CA LEU A 2 1.58 5.55 -9.55
C LEU A 2 0.18 6.17 -9.66
N LEU A 3 -0.38 6.29 -10.86
CA LEU A 3 -1.72 6.86 -11.12
C LEU A 3 -2.84 5.80 -11.16
N GLY A 4 -2.52 4.52 -10.97
CA GLY A 4 -3.51 3.44 -10.93
C GLY A 4 -3.84 2.79 -12.27
N ASP A 5 -3.19 3.16 -13.36
CA ASP A 5 -3.24 2.41 -14.62
C ASP A 5 -2.09 1.40 -14.67
N TRP A 6 -2.32 0.25 -14.04
CA TRP A 6 -1.28 -0.76 -13.90
C TRP A 6 -1.12 -1.61 -15.17
N ALA A 7 -2.15 -1.70 -16.00
CA ALA A 7 -2.05 -2.39 -17.28
C ALA A 7 -1.15 -1.63 -18.25
N ALA A 8 -1.40 -0.33 -18.44
CA ALA A 8 -0.56 0.52 -19.26
C ALA A 8 0.89 0.63 -18.71
N ALA A 9 1.06 0.63 -17.37
CA ALA A 9 2.38 0.65 -16.78
C ALA A 9 3.17 -0.64 -17.06
N ASP A 10 2.52 -1.78 -16.99
CA ASP A 10 3.11 -3.09 -17.30
C ASP A 10 3.57 -3.17 -18.75
N GLU A 11 2.70 -2.78 -19.68
CA GLU A 11 3.03 -2.72 -21.10
C GLU A 11 4.22 -1.80 -21.37
N ALA A 12 4.22 -0.57 -20.81
CA ALA A 12 5.31 0.38 -20.98
C ALA A 12 6.64 -0.13 -20.40
N LEU A 13 6.62 -0.78 -19.24
CA LEU A 13 7.81 -1.36 -18.62
C LEU A 13 8.34 -2.54 -19.45
N THR A 14 7.47 -3.40 -19.96
CA THR A 14 7.84 -4.51 -20.84
C THR A 14 8.48 -3.99 -22.12
N GLN A 15 7.86 -3.01 -22.79
CA GLN A 15 8.42 -2.40 -24.00
C GLN A 15 9.79 -1.75 -23.73
N ALA A 16 9.96 -1.09 -22.57
CA ALA A 16 11.22 -0.48 -22.20
C ALA A 16 12.33 -1.53 -21.97
N MET A 17 12.00 -2.69 -21.38
CA MET A 17 12.96 -3.78 -21.18
C MET A 17 13.41 -4.42 -22.51
N ASP A 18 12.54 -4.44 -23.53
CA ASP A 18 12.83 -4.99 -24.86
C ASP A 18 13.56 -3.99 -25.77
N SER A 19 13.70 -2.72 -25.35
CA SER A 19 14.29 -1.66 -26.16
C SER A 19 15.83 -1.74 -26.18
N GLU A 20 16.42 -1.72 -27.38
CA GLU A 20 17.87 -1.63 -27.53
C GLU A 20 18.41 -0.37 -26.84
N GLY A 21 19.46 -0.52 -26.06
CA GLY A 21 20.11 0.57 -25.31
C GLY A 21 19.57 0.81 -23.91
N LEU A 22 18.46 0.18 -23.49
CA LEU A 22 17.96 0.22 -22.12
C LEU A 22 18.20 -1.08 -21.34
N THR A 23 18.71 -2.11 -21.99
CA THR A 23 18.95 -3.45 -21.41
C THR A 23 19.92 -3.45 -20.22
N ASP A 24 20.84 -2.47 -20.14
CA ASP A 24 21.79 -2.32 -19.03
C ASP A 24 21.24 -1.49 -17.85
N ILE A 25 20.02 -0.95 -17.96
CA ILE A 25 19.39 -0.09 -16.96
C ILE A 25 18.55 -0.92 -16.01
N GLU A 26 19.13 -1.41 -14.92
CA GLU A 26 18.49 -2.30 -13.95
C GLU A 26 17.29 -1.66 -13.22
N ILE A 27 17.13 -0.34 -13.26
CA ILE A 27 16.03 0.36 -12.59
C ILE A 27 14.66 0.03 -13.23
N ILE A 28 14.61 -0.18 -14.56
CA ILE A 28 13.37 -0.50 -15.29
C ILE A 28 12.81 -1.84 -14.85
N PRO A 29 13.56 -2.96 -14.91
CA PRO A 29 13.08 -4.24 -14.40
C PRO A 29 12.78 -4.19 -12.90
N CYS A 30 13.47 -3.34 -12.11
CA CYS A 30 13.14 -3.17 -10.69
C CYS A 30 11.72 -2.60 -10.51
N TYR A 31 11.30 -1.60 -11.29
CA TYR A 31 9.92 -1.11 -11.29
C TYR A 31 8.91 -2.15 -11.76
N HIS A 32 9.28 -2.99 -12.73
CA HIS A 32 8.45 -4.12 -13.15
C HIS A 32 8.27 -5.14 -12.01
N GLY A 33 9.34 -5.48 -11.28
CA GLY A 33 9.29 -6.30 -10.08
C GLY A 33 8.43 -5.69 -8.97
N TRP A 34 8.45 -4.35 -8.83
CA TRP A 34 7.56 -3.65 -7.89
C TRP A 34 6.09 -3.81 -8.28
N LEU A 35 5.77 -3.62 -9.55
CA LEU A 35 4.40 -3.83 -10.03
C LEU A 35 3.93 -5.28 -9.82
N ALA A 36 4.80 -6.26 -10.06
CA ALA A 36 4.52 -7.66 -9.77
C ALA A 36 4.22 -7.89 -8.28
N ALA A 37 5.01 -7.30 -7.38
CA ALA A 37 4.77 -7.37 -5.94
C ALA A 37 3.43 -6.75 -5.54
N LEU A 38 3.08 -5.60 -6.09
CA LEU A 38 1.79 -4.93 -5.85
C LEU A 38 0.60 -5.77 -6.32
N ARG A 39 0.77 -6.52 -7.42
CA ARG A 39 -0.24 -7.47 -7.93
C ARG A 39 -0.33 -8.77 -7.12
N GLY A 40 0.62 -9.01 -6.22
CA GLY A 40 0.67 -10.21 -5.39
C GLY A 40 1.63 -11.28 -5.91
N ASP A 41 2.31 -11.07 -7.05
CA ASP A 41 3.33 -11.99 -7.56
C ASP A 41 4.69 -11.75 -6.90
N ALA A 42 4.79 -12.21 -5.66
CA ALA A 42 6.03 -12.14 -4.89
C ALA A 42 7.16 -13.01 -5.48
N GLY A 43 6.80 -14.03 -6.27
CA GLY A 43 7.75 -14.89 -6.96
C GLY A 43 8.49 -14.12 -8.06
N ALA A 44 7.73 -13.49 -8.95
CA ALA A 44 8.28 -12.64 -10.01
C ALA A 44 9.11 -11.48 -9.43
N ALA A 45 8.60 -10.78 -8.41
CA ALA A 45 9.34 -9.71 -7.75
C ALA A 45 10.70 -10.18 -7.20
N LYS A 46 10.73 -11.34 -6.52
CA LYS A 46 11.97 -11.92 -5.99
C LYS A 46 12.94 -12.30 -7.09
N SER A 47 12.46 -12.92 -8.16
CA SER A 47 13.28 -13.31 -9.30
C SER A 47 13.90 -12.10 -9.99
N THR A 48 13.10 -11.04 -10.18
CA THR A 48 13.58 -9.76 -10.71
C THR A 48 14.69 -9.18 -9.85
N LEU A 49 14.46 -9.03 -8.54
CA LEU A 49 15.48 -8.48 -7.63
C LEU A 49 16.78 -9.30 -7.61
N ALA A 50 16.70 -10.62 -7.77
CA ALA A 50 17.89 -11.48 -7.83
C ALA A 50 18.72 -11.24 -9.10
N ALA A 51 18.08 -10.77 -10.17
CA ALA A 51 18.73 -10.49 -11.46
C ALA A 51 19.31 -9.07 -11.58
N LEU A 52 19.32 -8.27 -10.49
CA LEU A 52 19.77 -6.87 -10.47
C LEU A 52 21.02 -6.68 -9.61
N PRO A 53 22.18 -7.27 -9.96
CA PRO A 53 23.36 -7.22 -9.11
C PRO A 53 23.97 -5.82 -8.98
N LYS A 54 23.94 -4.99 -10.03
CA LYS A 54 24.49 -3.62 -10.01
C LYS A 54 23.67 -2.74 -9.08
N LEU A 55 22.32 -2.77 -9.21
CA LEU A 55 21.40 -2.00 -8.38
C LEU A 55 21.50 -2.43 -6.90
N ARG A 56 21.64 -3.73 -6.64
CA ARG A 56 21.81 -4.25 -5.26
C ARG A 56 23.18 -3.88 -4.65
N ALA A 57 24.20 -3.67 -5.45
CA ALA A 57 25.52 -3.25 -5.01
C ALA A 57 25.67 -1.72 -4.91
N SER A 58 24.64 -0.97 -5.36
CA SER A 58 24.67 0.49 -5.36
C SER A 58 24.70 1.05 -3.94
N GLU A 59 25.48 2.09 -3.74
CA GLU A 59 25.51 2.88 -2.51
C GLU A 59 24.59 4.10 -2.56
N ASP A 60 23.95 4.37 -3.73
CA ASP A 60 23.02 5.48 -3.89
C ASP A 60 21.76 5.29 -3.02
N PRO A 61 21.35 6.29 -2.23
CA PRO A 61 20.15 6.22 -1.40
C PRO A 61 18.85 5.94 -2.18
N SER A 62 18.75 6.40 -3.43
CA SER A 62 17.58 6.17 -4.27
C SER A 62 17.46 4.71 -4.67
N ASP A 63 18.58 4.10 -5.05
CA ASP A 63 18.64 2.68 -5.43
C ASP A 63 18.35 1.77 -4.22
N LYS A 64 18.94 2.09 -3.07
CA LYS A 64 18.67 1.38 -1.81
C LYS A 64 17.20 1.46 -1.41
N ALA A 65 16.61 2.66 -1.52
CA ALA A 65 15.21 2.86 -1.23
C ALA A 65 14.31 2.10 -2.21
N LEU A 66 14.66 2.06 -3.50
CA LEU A 66 13.92 1.32 -4.51
C LEU A 66 13.95 -0.20 -4.26
N ILE A 67 15.12 -0.76 -3.99
CA ILE A 67 15.24 -2.19 -3.63
C ILE A 67 14.39 -2.49 -2.39
N SER A 68 14.54 -1.69 -1.34
CA SER A 68 13.86 -1.92 -0.05
C SER A 68 12.32 -1.82 -0.18
N VAL A 69 11.80 -0.89 -0.99
CA VAL A 69 10.35 -0.79 -1.18
C VAL A 69 9.79 -1.99 -1.95
N VAL A 70 10.51 -2.49 -2.95
CA VAL A 70 10.11 -3.70 -3.68
C VAL A 70 10.13 -4.92 -2.75
N GLU A 71 11.17 -5.07 -1.92
CA GLU A 71 11.27 -6.13 -0.91
C GLU A 71 10.11 -6.04 0.11
N ALA A 72 9.72 -4.81 0.51
CA ALA A 72 8.60 -4.59 1.42
C ALA A 72 7.27 -5.09 0.84
N PHE A 73 6.94 -4.70 -0.40
CA PHE A 73 5.72 -5.17 -1.07
C PHE A 73 5.76 -6.66 -1.38
N ALA A 74 6.91 -7.21 -1.79
CA ALA A 74 7.07 -8.64 -1.99
C ALA A 74 6.92 -9.45 -0.69
N ALA A 75 7.34 -8.90 0.46
CA ALA A 75 7.11 -9.52 1.76
C ALA A 75 5.63 -9.45 2.17
N ALA A 76 4.97 -8.32 1.93
CA ALA A 76 3.53 -8.16 2.17
C ALA A 76 2.70 -9.15 1.34
N ALA A 77 3.04 -9.32 0.05
CA ALA A 77 2.38 -10.27 -0.84
C ALA A 77 2.54 -11.74 -0.40
N ARG A 78 3.55 -12.05 0.41
CA ARG A 78 3.76 -13.38 1.02
C ARG A 78 3.16 -13.52 2.41
N HIS A 79 2.42 -12.54 2.88
CA HIS A 79 1.88 -12.50 4.24
C HIS A 79 2.95 -12.58 5.34
N HIS A 80 4.10 -11.92 5.11
CA HIS A 80 5.20 -11.78 6.08
C HIS A 80 5.26 -10.35 6.63
N PRO A 81 4.34 -9.94 7.54
CA PRO A 81 4.16 -8.56 7.94
C PRO A 81 5.39 -7.95 8.65
N GLU A 82 6.09 -8.71 9.51
CA GLU A 82 7.29 -8.20 10.19
C GLU A 82 8.41 -7.90 9.18
N SER A 83 8.52 -8.73 8.14
CA SER A 83 9.47 -8.51 7.05
C SER A 83 9.10 -7.31 6.20
N ALA A 84 7.81 -7.16 5.89
CA ALA A 84 7.28 -6.01 5.16
C ALA A 84 7.53 -4.70 5.91
N LEU A 85 7.25 -4.67 7.22
CA LEU A 85 7.51 -3.51 8.08
C LEU A 85 9.01 -3.17 8.12
N ARG A 86 9.87 -4.16 8.29
CA ARG A 86 11.33 -3.97 8.34
C ARG A 86 11.85 -3.35 7.03
N HIS A 87 11.46 -3.87 5.87
CA HIS A 87 11.91 -3.35 4.58
C HIS A 87 11.30 -1.98 4.26
N ALA A 88 10.03 -1.74 4.62
CA ALA A 88 9.41 -0.43 4.47
C ALA A 88 10.14 0.63 5.34
N ARG A 89 10.50 0.29 6.59
CA ARG A 89 11.32 1.17 7.45
C ARG A 89 12.73 1.39 6.89
N ALA A 90 13.34 0.40 6.24
CA ALA A 90 14.61 0.58 5.55
C ALA A 90 14.50 1.61 4.41
N THR A 91 13.41 1.59 3.64
CA THR A 91 13.11 2.64 2.65
C THR A 91 12.99 4.02 3.32
N LEU A 92 12.25 4.11 4.43
CA LEU A 92 12.01 5.36 5.15
C LEU A 92 13.26 5.92 5.83
N ALA A 93 14.29 5.11 6.09
CA ALA A 93 15.58 5.59 6.60
C ALA A 93 16.29 6.58 5.64
N HIS A 94 15.90 6.60 4.37
CA HIS A 94 16.43 7.50 3.36
C HIS A 94 15.62 8.81 3.21
N VAL A 95 14.59 9.05 4.04
CA VAL A 95 13.71 10.24 3.94
C VAL A 95 14.49 11.55 4.08
N GLY A 96 15.52 11.58 4.92
CA GLY A 96 16.36 12.77 5.09
C GLY A 96 17.06 13.23 3.80
N THR A 97 17.37 12.29 2.91
CA THR A 97 18.02 12.57 1.62
C THR A 97 17.02 12.73 0.49
N LEU A 98 16.01 11.85 0.42
CA LEU A 98 15.08 11.78 -0.70
C LEU A 98 13.84 12.66 -0.52
N GLY A 99 13.46 12.94 0.72
CA GLY A 99 12.17 13.53 1.06
C GLY A 99 11.05 12.49 1.14
N ILE A 100 10.12 12.71 2.09
CA ILE A 100 9.00 11.78 2.34
C ILE A 100 8.02 11.67 1.15
N SER A 101 7.92 12.72 0.33
CA SER A 101 7.01 12.78 -0.82
C SER A 101 7.62 12.20 -2.11
N SER A 102 8.88 11.76 -2.10
CA SER A 102 9.48 11.03 -3.21
C SER A 102 8.87 9.62 -3.36
N ASP A 103 9.00 9.01 -4.53
CA ASP A 103 8.23 7.82 -4.89
C ASP A 103 8.37 6.66 -3.90
N CYS A 104 9.57 6.23 -3.57
CA CYS A 104 9.77 5.08 -2.70
C CYS A 104 9.27 5.32 -1.27
N PRO A 105 9.67 6.41 -0.54
CA PRO A 105 9.16 6.71 0.78
C PRO A 105 7.65 6.92 0.82
N ARG A 106 7.08 7.61 -0.18
CA ARG A 106 5.65 7.89 -0.27
C ARG A 106 4.80 6.61 -0.31
N TRP A 107 5.30 5.54 -0.94
CA TRP A 107 4.63 4.24 -0.99
C TRP A 107 4.98 3.35 0.21
N ALA A 108 6.21 3.45 0.72
CA ALA A 108 6.64 2.67 1.88
C ALA A 108 5.92 3.07 3.16
N TRP A 109 5.65 4.37 3.36
CA TRP A 109 5.03 4.85 4.58
C TRP A 109 3.63 4.26 4.83
N PRO A 110 2.67 4.28 3.87
CA PRO A 110 1.36 3.67 4.07
C PRO A 110 1.44 2.17 4.36
N LEU A 111 2.33 1.46 3.67
CA LEU A 111 2.56 0.03 3.93
C LEU A 111 3.07 -0.19 5.35
N ALA A 112 4.09 0.55 5.78
CA ALA A 112 4.65 0.44 7.13
C ALA A 112 3.61 0.74 8.20
N ALA A 113 2.85 1.85 8.04
CA ALA A 113 1.88 2.30 9.02
C ALA A 113 0.69 1.34 9.16
N ARG A 114 0.16 0.82 8.05
CA ARG A 114 -0.88 -0.23 8.06
C ARG A 114 -0.35 -1.50 8.71
N THR A 115 0.84 -1.94 8.34
CA THR A 115 1.44 -3.16 8.88
C THR A 115 1.70 -3.05 10.38
N ALA A 116 2.24 -1.92 10.87
CA ALA A 116 2.44 -1.67 12.29
C ALA A 116 1.12 -1.71 13.06
N HIS A 117 0.07 -1.04 12.52
CA HIS A 117 -1.27 -1.10 13.10
C HIS A 117 -1.81 -2.54 13.18
N ASP A 118 -1.70 -3.32 12.09
CA ASP A 118 -2.24 -4.67 12.00
C ASP A 118 -1.50 -5.66 12.92
N LEU A 119 -0.20 -5.45 13.14
CA LEU A 119 0.60 -6.16 14.14
C LEU A 119 0.30 -5.73 15.59
N GLY A 120 -0.46 -4.66 15.80
CA GLY A 120 -0.69 -4.08 17.11
C GLY A 120 0.52 -3.33 17.68
N ASP A 121 1.53 -3.05 16.87
CA ASP A 121 2.72 -2.28 17.26
C ASP A 121 2.40 -0.77 17.28
N THR A 122 1.83 -0.34 18.40
CA THR A 122 1.44 1.07 18.59
C THR A 122 2.63 2.01 18.66
N ALA A 123 3.77 1.54 19.15
CA ALA A 123 4.99 2.34 19.21
C ALA A 123 5.48 2.65 17.80
N ALA A 124 5.61 1.64 16.94
CA ALA A 124 5.98 1.83 15.55
C ALA A 124 4.96 2.69 14.78
N ALA A 125 3.66 2.51 15.02
CA ALA A 125 2.63 3.35 14.41
C ALA A 125 2.75 4.82 14.84
N GLY A 126 3.04 5.07 16.11
CA GLY A 126 3.30 6.43 16.64
C GLY A 126 4.53 7.09 16.02
N GLU A 127 5.66 6.36 15.92
CA GLU A 127 6.88 6.87 15.26
C GLU A 127 6.63 7.23 13.79
N LEU A 128 5.87 6.38 13.07
CA LEU A 128 5.53 6.63 11.67
C LEU A 128 4.62 7.85 11.51
N LEU A 129 3.66 8.06 12.41
CA LEU A 129 2.83 9.27 12.39
C LEU A 129 3.66 10.52 12.69
N ALA A 130 4.55 10.48 13.68
CA ALA A 130 5.45 11.59 14.01
C ALA A 130 6.30 11.99 12.80
N LEU A 131 6.80 11.03 12.02
CA LEU A 131 7.57 11.31 10.80
C LEU A 131 6.81 12.21 9.80
N LEU A 132 5.47 12.08 9.69
CA LEU A 132 4.66 12.94 8.83
C LEU A 132 4.27 14.25 9.53
N ASP A 133 4.09 14.24 10.84
CA ASP A 133 3.71 15.44 11.61
C ASP A 133 4.87 16.44 11.71
N ASP A 134 6.09 15.94 11.73
CA ASP A 134 7.32 16.75 11.73
C ASP A 134 7.66 17.35 10.35
N CYS A 135 6.91 16.97 9.29
CA CYS A 135 7.13 17.51 7.95
C CYS A 135 6.79 19.01 7.90
N PRO A 136 7.65 19.84 7.32
CA PRO A 136 7.36 21.25 7.11
C PRO A 136 6.09 21.46 6.25
N PRO A 137 5.36 22.56 6.48
CA PRO A 137 4.20 22.90 5.66
C PRO A 137 4.52 22.89 4.16
N GLY A 138 3.67 22.24 3.36
CA GLY A 138 3.85 22.14 1.91
C GLY A 138 4.72 20.97 1.44
N HIS A 139 5.47 20.30 2.31
CA HIS A 139 6.33 19.17 1.92
C HIS A 139 5.60 17.82 1.93
N LEU A 140 4.44 17.73 2.57
CA LEU A 140 3.67 16.51 2.63
C LEU A 140 2.71 16.38 1.45
N ALA A 141 2.88 15.34 0.63
CA ALA A 141 2.00 15.05 -0.50
C ALA A 141 0.55 14.85 -0.03
N PRO A 142 -0.47 15.30 -0.81
CA PRO A 142 -1.88 15.15 -0.45
C PRO A 142 -2.28 13.71 -0.10
N MET A 143 -1.77 12.73 -0.86
CA MET A 143 -1.99 11.31 -0.59
C MET A 143 -1.51 10.92 0.83
N LEU A 144 -0.32 11.36 1.25
CA LEU A 144 0.21 11.03 2.58
C LEU A 144 -0.60 11.68 3.70
N LYS A 145 -1.20 12.86 3.45
CA LYS A 145 -2.14 13.47 4.41
C LYS A 145 -3.36 12.58 4.62
N ALA A 146 -3.99 12.14 3.52
CA ALA A 146 -5.16 11.27 3.59
C ALA A 146 -4.84 9.92 4.25
N GLU A 147 -3.68 9.34 3.95
CA GLU A 147 -3.21 8.10 4.58
C GLU A 147 -2.94 8.27 6.08
N ARG A 148 -2.29 9.36 6.47
CA ARG A 148 -2.07 9.71 7.89
C ARG A 148 -3.38 9.80 8.65
N ASP A 149 -4.36 10.49 8.06
CA ASP A 149 -5.67 10.68 8.69
C ASP A 149 -6.42 9.35 8.80
N LEU A 150 -6.27 8.44 7.80
CA LEU A 150 -6.79 7.08 7.89
C LEU A 150 -6.15 6.28 9.04
N ILE A 151 -4.83 6.31 9.19
CA ILE A 151 -4.14 5.59 10.27
C ILE A 151 -4.56 6.11 11.64
N ARG A 152 -4.68 7.43 11.80
CA ARG A 152 -5.20 8.04 13.03
C ARG A 152 -6.62 7.58 13.34
N ALA A 153 -7.50 7.58 12.35
CA ALA A 153 -8.88 7.11 12.50
C ALA A 153 -8.95 5.62 12.88
N ARG A 154 -8.07 4.77 12.32
CA ARG A 154 -7.97 3.35 12.69
C ARG A 154 -7.50 3.16 14.13
N LEU A 155 -6.52 3.93 14.59
CA LEU A 155 -6.06 3.89 15.98
C LEU A 155 -7.18 4.34 16.93
N ALA A 156 -7.86 5.45 16.64
CA ALA A 156 -9.01 5.92 17.41
C ALA A 156 -10.14 4.86 17.47
N ALA A 157 -10.42 4.18 16.36
CA ALA A 157 -11.42 3.11 16.30
C ALA A 157 -11.03 1.90 17.16
N ARG A 158 -9.73 1.59 17.25
CA ARG A 158 -9.21 0.53 18.11
C ARG A 158 -9.31 0.89 19.59
N ASP A 159 -9.08 2.17 19.92
CA ASP A 159 -9.14 2.68 21.29
C ASP A 159 -10.59 2.95 21.75
N GLY A 160 -11.59 2.69 20.87
CA GLY A 160 -13.01 2.82 21.19
C GLY A 160 -13.55 4.27 21.16
N ASP A 161 -12.88 5.16 20.44
CA ASP A 161 -13.34 6.55 20.28
C ASP A 161 -14.73 6.56 19.60
N PRO A 162 -15.75 7.17 20.22
CA PRO A 162 -17.09 7.27 19.63
C PRO A 162 -17.13 8.07 18.32
N GLY A 163 -16.16 8.93 18.07
CA GLY A 163 -16.00 9.69 16.81
C GLY A 163 -15.36 8.90 15.67
N ALA A 164 -14.86 7.68 15.91
CA ALA A 164 -14.07 6.91 14.95
C ALA A 164 -14.80 6.64 13.62
N ALA A 165 -16.11 6.39 13.65
CA ALA A 165 -16.89 6.17 12.43
C ALA A 165 -16.85 7.39 11.51
N THR A 166 -17.03 8.58 12.08
CA THR A 166 -17.01 9.85 11.33
C THR A 166 -15.61 10.14 10.78
N THR A 167 -14.57 9.92 11.58
CA THR A 167 -13.18 10.17 11.14
C THR A 167 -12.72 9.18 10.07
N LEU A 168 -13.13 7.91 10.16
CA LEU A 168 -12.87 6.91 9.11
C LEU A 168 -13.57 7.28 7.80
N ALA A 169 -14.84 7.67 7.85
CA ALA A 169 -15.57 8.11 6.65
C ALA A 169 -14.92 9.34 6.00
N ALA A 170 -14.51 10.32 6.80
CA ALA A 170 -13.79 11.50 6.32
C ALA A 170 -12.42 11.15 5.70
N ALA A 171 -11.67 10.23 6.32
CA ALA A 171 -10.39 9.76 5.78
C ALA A 171 -10.57 9.05 4.42
N VAL A 172 -11.59 8.20 4.26
CA VAL A 172 -11.91 7.56 2.98
C VAL A 172 -12.29 8.59 1.92
N SER A 173 -13.07 9.63 2.28
CA SER A 173 -13.36 10.73 1.35
C SER A 173 -12.09 11.45 0.91
N GLY A 174 -11.18 11.74 1.85
CA GLY A 174 -9.88 12.32 1.54
C GLY A 174 -9.02 11.43 0.62
N LEU A 175 -9.02 10.12 0.82
CA LEU A 175 -8.35 9.18 -0.09
C LEU A 175 -8.95 9.19 -1.49
N ARG A 176 -10.27 9.31 -1.61
CA ARG A 176 -10.97 9.39 -2.91
C ARG A 176 -10.56 10.62 -3.72
N GLU A 177 -10.33 11.73 -3.06
CA GLU A 177 -9.99 13.01 -3.69
C GLU A 177 -8.49 13.15 -3.96
N LEU A 178 -7.64 12.65 -3.06
CA LEU A 178 -6.24 13.01 -2.98
C LEU A 178 -5.27 11.86 -3.25
N SER A 179 -5.77 10.64 -3.48
CA SER A 179 -4.94 9.44 -3.54
C SER A 179 -5.11 8.67 -4.86
N THR A 180 -4.54 7.47 -4.89
CA THR A 180 -4.64 6.54 -6.02
C THR A 180 -5.71 5.49 -5.76
N PRO A 181 -6.24 4.82 -6.79
CA PRO A 181 -7.20 3.73 -6.61
C PRO A 181 -6.71 2.64 -5.64
N TYR A 182 -5.42 2.32 -5.65
CA TYR A 182 -4.83 1.34 -4.73
C TYR A 182 -5.01 1.72 -3.26
N HIS A 183 -4.66 2.96 -2.90
CA HIS A 183 -4.79 3.46 -1.53
C HIS A 183 -6.25 3.62 -1.11
N LEU A 184 -7.11 4.07 -2.04
CA LEU A 184 -8.55 4.15 -1.80
C LEU A 184 -9.14 2.76 -1.48
N ALA A 185 -8.77 1.72 -2.25
CA ALA A 185 -9.25 0.37 -1.98
C ALA A 185 -8.84 -0.13 -0.59
N HIS A 186 -7.61 0.15 -0.15
CA HIS A 186 -7.18 -0.12 1.22
C HIS A 186 -8.05 0.60 2.26
N GLY A 187 -8.28 1.91 2.07
CA GLY A 187 -9.09 2.72 2.99
C GLY A 187 -10.54 2.24 3.08
N LEU A 188 -11.14 1.85 1.95
CA LEU A 188 -12.49 1.27 1.89
C LEU A 188 -12.57 -0.04 2.68
N LEU A 189 -11.59 -0.94 2.55
CA LEU A 189 -11.53 -2.19 3.30
C LEU A 189 -11.26 -1.98 4.80
N ASP A 190 -10.46 -0.98 5.15
CA ASP A 190 -10.25 -0.60 6.54
C ASP A 190 -11.53 -0.06 7.18
N HIS A 191 -12.25 0.82 6.46
CA HIS A 191 -13.54 1.36 6.90
C HIS A 191 -14.60 0.27 7.02
N SER A 192 -14.68 -0.64 6.03
CA SER A 192 -15.65 -1.74 6.05
C SER A 192 -15.46 -2.66 7.26
N THR A 193 -14.21 -2.90 7.67
CA THR A 193 -13.90 -3.66 8.89
C THR A 193 -14.49 -3.01 10.14
N HIS A 194 -14.45 -1.68 10.22
CA HIS A 194 -15.07 -0.94 11.31
C HIS A 194 -16.62 -1.02 11.25
N LEU A 195 -17.19 -0.80 10.07
CA LEU A 195 -18.65 -0.85 9.85
C LEU A 195 -19.24 -2.22 10.21
N LEU A 196 -18.58 -3.32 9.83
CA LEU A 196 -18.98 -4.69 10.23
C LEU A 196 -18.98 -4.86 11.76
N ARG A 197 -17.97 -4.30 12.44
CA ARG A 197 -17.90 -4.37 13.92
C ARG A 197 -18.98 -3.55 14.61
N THR A 198 -19.49 -2.51 13.98
CA THR A 198 -20.52 -1.61 14.52
C THR A 198 -21.92 -1.99 14.05
N GLY A 199 -22.05 -2.99 13.17
CA GLY A 199 -23.34 -3.52 12.69
C GLY A 199 -23.96 -2.73 11.52
N ASP A 200 -23.19 -1.87 10.85
CA ASP A 200 -23.64 -1.22 9.60
C ASP A 200 -23.26 -2.07 8.39
N ASP A 201 -23.94 -3.22 8.28
CA ASP A 201 -23.65 -4.20 7.24
C ASP A 201 -23.87 -3.65 5.83
N GLN A 202 -24.85 -2.77 5.66
CA GLN A 202 -25.18 -2.20 4.34
C GLN A 202 -24.04 -1.32 3.83
N ALA A 203 -23.56 -0.40 4.65
CA ALA A 203 -22.43 0.46 4.29
C ALA A 203 -21.14 -0.34 4.13
N ALA A 204 -20.92 -1.36 4.98
CA ALA A 204 -19.79 -2.26 4.85
C ALA A 204 -19.76 -2.99 3.50
N HIS A 205 -20.89 -3.58 3.09
CA HIS A 205 -21.00 -4.26 1.80
C HIS A 205 -20.75 -3.32 0.61
N ALA A 206 -21.24 -2.09 0.67
CA ALA A 206 -21.00 -1.10 -0.38
C ALA A 206 -19.52 -0.78 -0.50
N ALA A 207 -18.80 -0.56 0.63
CA ALA A 207 -17.39 -0.28 0.66
C ALA A 207 -16.55 -1.48 0.18
N ILE A 208 -16.89 -2.71 0.60
CA ILE A 208 -16.22 -3.95 0.14
C ILE A 208 -16.40 -4.13 -1.37
N SER A 209 -17.62 -3.93 -1.89
CA SER A 209 -17.91 -4.06 -3.31
C SER A 209 -17.10 -3.06 -4.16
N GLU A 210 -17.07 -1.80 -3.74
CA GLU A 210 -16.28 -0.77 -4.42
C GLU A 210 -14.78 -1.11 -4.40
N ALA A 211 -14.24 -1.50 -3.25
CA ALA A 211 -12.85 -1.91 -3.13
C ALA A 211 -12.51 -3.11 -4.02
N GLY A 212 -13.40 -4.11 -4.09
CA GLY A 212 -13.24 -5.28 -4.94
C GLY A 212 -13.19 -4.92 -6.43
N ILE A 213 -14.06 -4.03 -6.90
CA ILE A 213 -14.05 -3.54 -8.28
C ILE A 213 -12.71 -2.83 -8.59
N ILE A 214 -12.23 -1.99 -7.67
CA ILE A 214 -10.95 -1.32 -7.84
C ILE A 214 -9.81 -2.35 -7.88
N ALA A 215 -9.80 -3.30 -6.96
CA ALA A 215 -8.77 -4.34 -6.85
C ALA A 215 -8.68 -5.21 -8.12
N GLN A 216 -9.84 -5.63 -8.66
CA GLN A 216 -9.92 -6.39 -9.91
C GLN A 216 -9.39 -5.58 -11.10
N ARG A 217 -9.77 -4.30 -11.21
CA ARG A 217 -9.28 -3.41 -12.27
C ARG A 217 -7.77 -3.20 -12.21
N LEU A 218 -7.18 -3.15 -11.03
CA LEU A 218 -5.73 -3.06 -10.83
C LEU A 218 -5.01 -4.40 -11.07
N GLY A 219 -5.72 -5.52 -11.03
CA GLY A 219 -5.13 -6.86 -10.97
C GLY A 219 -4.38 -7.10 -9.66
N CYS A 220 -4.83 -6.48 -8.56
CA CYS A 220 -4.20 -6.56 -7.24
C CYS A 220 -4.82 -7.72 -6.45
N GLN A 221 -4.27 -8.92 -6.58
CA GLN A 221 -4.79 -10.11 -5.93
C GLN A 221 -4.89 -9.98 -4.40
N PRO A 222 -3.91 -9.41 -3.68
CA PRO A 222 -4.01 -9.25 -2.23
C PRO A 222 -5.23 -8.43 -1.78
N LEU A 223 -5.64 -7.43 -2.56
CA LEU A 223 -6.84 -6.64 -2.26
C LEU A 223 -8.12 -7.38 -2.64
N VAL A 224 -8.11 -8.18 -3.72
CA VAL A 224 -9.22 -9.06 -4.09
C VAL A 224 -9.48 -10.06 -2.97
N ASP A 225 -8.45 -10.78 -2.53
CA ASP A 225 -8.54 -11.78 -1.47
C ASP A 225 -9.05 -11.17 -0.15
N ARG A 226 -8.57 -9.98 0.19
CA ARG A 226 -9.03 -9.24 1.36
C ARG A 226 -10.50 -8.85 1.26
N ALA A 227 -10.94 -8.37 0.09
CA ALA A 227 -12.34 -8.02 -0.14
C ALA A 227 -13.26 -9.25 -0.05
N GLU A 228 -12.84 -10.39 -0.61
CA GLU A 228 -13.56 -11.66 -0.52
C GLU A 228 -13.67 -12.17 0.92
N THR A 229 -12.58 -12.06 1.71
CA THR A 229 -12.57 -12.46 3.12
C THR A 229 -13.53 -11.65 3.98
N LEU A 230 -13.74 -10.38 3.65
CA LEU A 230 -14.66 -9.49 4.36
C LEU A 230 -16.12 -9.64 3.90
N GLN A 231 -16.38 -10.28 2.76
CA GLN A 231 -17.75 -10.56 2.33
C GLN A 231 -18.38 -11.61 3.27
N PRO A 232 -19.55 -11.33 3.87
CA PRO A 232 -20.22 -12.34 4.66
C PRO A 232 -20.55 -13.54 3.75
N THR A 233 -20.28 -14.72 4.28
CA THR A 233 -20.60 -15.99 3.64
C THR A 233 -22.09 -15.95 3.30
N ARG A 234 -22.46 -15.92 2.03
CA ARG A 234 -23.87 -16.05 1.60
C ARG A 234 -24.36 -17.34 2.21
N SER A 235 -25.23 -17.22 3.22
CA SER A 235 -25.95 -18.37 3.75
C SER A 235 -26.54 -19.11 2.56
N ARG A 236 -26.05 -20.31 2.27
CA ARG A 236 -26.68 -21.22 1.32
C ARG A 236 -28.08 -21.46 1.84
N THR A 237 -29.04 -20.70 1.35
CA THR A 237 -30.45 -21.04 1.47
C THR A 237 -30.60 -22.34 0.72
N THR A 238 -30.67 -23.44 1.46
CA THR A 238 -31.08 -24.75 0.94
C THR A 238 -32.54 -24.56 0.49
N PRO A 239 -32.85 -24.79 -0.78
CA PRO A 239 -34.26 -24.82 -1.19
C PRO A 239 -34.88 -26.06 -0.56
N THR A 240 -35.93 -25.83 0.22
CA THR A 240 -36.84 -26.86 0.73
C THR A 240 -37.72 -27.36 -0.40
#